data_ac44a0db07917bd39971d49519ed22cf
#
_entry.id   ac44a0db07917bd39971d49519ed22cf
#
_cell.length_a   1.000
_cell.length_b   1.000
_cell.length_c   1.000
_cell.angle_alpha   90.00
_cell.angle_beta   90.00
_cell.angle_gamma   90.00
#
_symmetry.space_group_name_H-M   'P 1'
#
loop_
_entity.id
_entity.type
_entity.pdbx_description
1 polymer ?
#
loop_
_entity_poly.entity_id
_entity_poly.type
_entity_poly.pdbx_seq_one_letter_code
_entity_poly.pdbx_strand_id
1 'polypeptide(L)'
;MDFDQLYKEQFPVVYRYLTGLCGNQALAEELAQETFCRAIEHSASFQGKCRLSVWLCQIGKNCWLSYLRKAKRQAGDEALEQMPSPQNVEEDLLIQENARQIHQRLHALPEPYREVFTLRVFAELPYTQVGELFGKSENWARVTYYPAKKKINEG
;
A
#
# COMPACT_ATOMS: atom_id res chain seq x y z
N MET A 1 11.28 -12.59 -19.00
CA MET A 1 10.65 -12.54 -17.65
C MET A 1 9.36 -13.36 -17.68
N ASP A 2 9.24 -14.28 -16.76
CA ASP A 2 8.03 -15.11 -16.67
C ASP A 2 7.00 -14.38 -15.82
N PHE A 3 5.98 -13.83 -16.46
CA PHE A 3 4.96 -13.05 -15.76
C PHE A 3 4.06 -13.89 -14.87
N ASP A 4 3.84 -15.15 -15.18
CA ASP A 4 3.03 -16.02 -14.31
C ASP A 4 3.71 -16.21 -12.95
N GLN A 5 5.01 -16.49 -12.97
CA GLN A 5 5.77 -16.66 -11.75
C GLN A 5 5.89 -15.35 -10.99
N LEU A 6 6.19 -14.26 -11.71
CA LEU A 6 6.27 -12.92 -11.12
C LEU A 6 4.95 -12.55 -10.44
N TYR A 7 3.83 -12.80 -11.10
CA TYR A 7 2.52 -12.51 -10.53
C TYR A 7 2.31 -13.28 -9.23
N LYS A 8 2.60 -14.59 -9.25
CA LYS A 8 2.41 -15.43 -8.06
C LYS A 8 3.26 -14.98 -6.88
N GLU A 9 4.49 -14.58 -7.15
CA GLU A 9 5.41 -14.17 -6.09
C GLU A 9 5.14 -12.75 -5.59
N GLN A 10 4.79 -11.85 -6.48
CA GLN A 10 4.71 -10.42 -6.17
C GLN A 10 3.29 -9.94 -5.86
N PHE A 11 2.26 -10.66 -6.31
CA PHE A 11 0.89 -10.22 -6.06
C PHE A 11 0.60 -10.06 -4.57
N PRO A 12 0.98 -11.00 -3.69
CA PRO A 12 0.72 -10.81 -2.26
C PRO A 12 1.37 -9.55 -1.69
N VAL A 13 2.57 -9.21 -2.15
CA VAL A 13 3.27 -8.00 -1.69
C VAL A 13 2.50 -6.76 -2.09
N VAL A 14 2.15 -6.66 -3.37
CA VAL A 14 1.43 -5.50 -3.92
C VAL A 14 0.04 -5.39 -3.28
N TYR A 15 -0.66 -6.51 -3.17
CA TYR A 15 -1.99 -6.56 -2.59
C TYR A 15 -1.99 -6.08 -1.14
N ARG A 16 -1.05 -6.57 -0.33
CA ARG A 16 -0.95 -6.16 1.07
C ARG A 16 -0.62 -4.68 1.20
N TYR A 17 0.30 -4.19 0.37
CA TYR A 17 0.63 -2.78 0.35
C TYR A 17 -0.60 -1.92 0.04
N LEU A 18 -1.34 -2.29 -1.01
CA LEU A 18 -2.53 -1.55 -1.42
C LEU A 18 -3.65 -1.66 -0.38
N THR A 19 -3.80 -2.80 0.27
CA THR A 19 -4.77 -2.95 1.36
C THR A 19 -4.44 -1.98 2.49
N GLY A 20 -3.16 -1.83 2.82
CA GLY A 20 -2.75 -0.86 3.84
C GLY A 20 -3.03 0.57 3.44
N LEU A 21 -2.92 0.89 2.14
CA LEU A 21 -3.18 2.25 1.66
C LEU A 21 -4.68 2.57 1.61
N CYS A 22 -5.49 1.69 1.06
CA CYS A 22 -6.89 2.01 0.80
C CYS A 22 -7.86 1.48 1.86
N GLY A 23 -7.44 0.50 2.65
CA GLY A 23 -8.29 -0.04 3.70
C GLY A 23 -9.47 -0.86 3.22
N ASN A 24 -9.46 -1.30 1.97
CA ASN A 24 -10.56 -2.05 1.35
C ASN A 24 -9.98 -3.18 0.51
N GLN A 25 -10.31 -4.42 0.88
CA GLN A 25 -9.74 -5.59 0.22
C GLN A 25 -10.15 -5.72 -1.25
N ALA A 26 -11.43 -5.46 -1.54
CA ALA A 26 -11.92 -5.56 -2.92
C ALA A 26 -11.26 -4.53 -3.82
N LEU A 27 -11.15 -3.29 -3.34
CA LEU A 27 -10.48 -2.23 -4.08
C LEU A 27 -8.99 -2.53 -4.25
N ALA A 28 -8.34 -3.02 -3.18
CA ALA A 28 -6.93 -3.37 -3.25
C ALA A 28 -6.67 -4.46 -4.30
N GLU A 29 -7.57 -5.44 -4.41
CA GLU A 29 -7.44 -6.47 -5.43
C GLU A 29 -7.53 -5.89 -6.84
N GLU A 30 -8.50 -5.01 -7.08
CA GLU A 30 -8.63 -4.35 -8.38
C GLU A 30 -7.39 -3.52 -8.72
N LEU A 31 -6.90 -2.76 -7.74
CA LEU A 31 -5.71 -1.92 -7.95
C LEU A 31 -4.46 -2.77 -8.15
N ALA A 32 -4.35 -3.90 -7.46
CA ALA A 32 -3.23 -4.82 -7.65
C ALA A 32 -3.25 -5.41 -9.05
N GLN A 33 -4.42 -5.83 -9.54
CA GLN A 33 -4.55 -6.35 -10.90
C GLN A 33 -4.17 -5.28 -11.93
N GLU A 34 -4.64 -4.06 -11.75
CA GLU A 34 -4.26 -2.96 -12.62
C GLU A 34 -2.76 -2.69 -12.58
N THR A 35 -2.15 -2.80 -11.40
CA THR A 35 -0.71 -2.64 -11.24
C THR A 35 0.05 -3.62 -12.14
N PHE A 36 -0.36 -4.89 -12.16
CA PHE A 36 0.31 -5.88 -12.99
C PHE A 36 0.03 -5.68 -14.48
N CYS A 37 -1.16 -5.22 -14.83
CA CYS A 37 -1.44 -4.86 -16.23
C CYS A 37 -0.51 -3.74 -16.70
N ARG A 38 -0.34 -2.70 -15.89
CA ARG A 38 0.57 -1.61 -16.23
C ARG A 38 2.03 -2.05 -16.23
N ALA A 39 2.39 -2.96 -15.32
CA ALA A 39 3.74 -3.51 -15.29
C ALA A 39 4.07 -4.24 -16.58
N ILE A 40 3.11 -5.02 -17.11
CA ILE A 40 3.29 -5.71 -18.38
C ILE A 40 3.49 -4.70 -19.52
N GLU A 41 2.64 -3.68 -19.56
CA GLU A 41 2.71 -2.64 -20.60
C GLU A 41 4.04 -1.88 -20.59
N HIS A 42 4.60 -1.67 -19.38
CA HIS A 42 5.79 -0.87 -19.21
C HIS A 42 7.01 -1.69 -18.79
N SER A 43 7.00 -2.99 -19.07
CA SER A 43 8.10 -3.88 -18.67
C SER A 43 9.45 -3.43 -19.24
N ALA A 44 9.44 -2.83 -20.42
CA ALA A 44 10.67 -2.31 -21.02
C ALA A 44 11.25 -1.11 -20.25
N SER A 45 10.43 -0.42 -19.46
CA SER A 45 10.85 0.72 -18.64
C SER A 45 11.61 0.30 -17.39
N PHE A 46 11.46 -0.95 -16.97
CA PHE A 46 12.14 -1.42 -15.77
C PHE A 46 13.62 -1.61 -16.08
N GLN A 47 14.44 -0.73 -15.51
CA GLN A 47 15.87 -0.68 -15.79
C GLN A 47 16.71 -1.38 -14.72
N GLY A 48 16.09 -2.04 -13.77
CA GLY A 48 16.82 -2.71 -12.71
C GLY A 48 17.46 -1.77 -11.69
N LYS A 49 17.11 -0.49 -11.69
CA LYS A 49 17.65 0.49 -10.75
C LYS A 49 17.12 0.31 -9.34
N CYS A 50 16.02 -0.36 -9.19
CA CYS A 50 15.45 -0.70 -7.90
C CYS A 50 14.94 -2.14 -7.96
N ARG A 51 14.59 -2.68 -6.82
CA ARG A 51 14.06 -4.04 -6.75
C ARG A 51 12.69 -4.10 -7.40
N LEU A 52 12.36 -5.27 -7.94
CA LEU A 52 11.10 -5.47 -8.64
C LEU A 52 9.89 -5.14 -7.77
N SER A 53 9.90 -5.58 -6.50
CA SER A 53 8.80 -5.29 -5.59
C SER A 53 8.63 -3.80 -5.36
N VAL A 54 9.73 -3.04 -5.28
CA VAL A 54 9.69 -1.58 -5.13
C VAL A 54 9.06 -0.94 -6.37
N TRP A 55 9.48 -1.38 -7.56
CA TRP A 55 8.94 -0.86 -8.81
C TRP A 55 7.45 -1.12 -8.93
N LEU A 56 7.02 -2.34 -8.60
CA LEU A 56 5.59 -2.69 -8.63
C LEU A 56 4.80 -1.88 -7.61
N CYS A 57 5.31 -1.68 -6.41
CA CYS A 57 4.65 -0.87 -5.41
C CYS A 57 4.53 0.59 -5.85
N GLN A 58 5.52 1.12 -6.56
CA GLN A 58 5.42 2.47 -7.13
C GLN A 58 4.29 2.58 -8.14
N ILE A 59 4.16 1.57 -9.00
CA ILE A 59 3.05 1.52 -9.96
C ILE A 59 1.73 1.44 -9.20
N GLY A 60 1.65 0.58 -8.18
CA GLY A 60 0.45 0.43 -7.37
C GLY A 60 0.05 1.72 -6.67
N LYS A 61 1.02 2.43 -6.12
CA LYS A 61 0.79 3.73 -5.50
C LYS A 61 0.21 4.71 -6.51
N ASN A 62 0.75 4.73 -7.72
CA ASN A 62 0.24 5.62 -8.77
C ASN A 62 -1.19 5.25 -9.18
N CYS A 63 -1.51 3.95 -9.21
CA CYS A 63 -2.88 3.50 -9.45
C CYS A 63 -3.82 4.00 -8.35
N TRP A 64 -3.40 3.90 -7.10
CA TRP A 64 -4.18 4.39 -5.97
C TRP A 64 -4.41 5.90 -6.05
N LEU A 65 -3.36 6.66 -6.33
CA LEU A 65 -3.47 8.11 -6.45
C LEU A 65 -4.36 8.52 -7.63
N SER A 66 -4.28 7.78 -8.74
CA SER A 66 -5.17 8.02 -9.90
C SER A 66 -6.62 7.75 -9.54
N TYR A 67 -6.87 6.67 -8.81
CA TYR A 67 -8.20 6.34 -8.33
C TYR A 67 -8.76 7.46 -7.45
N LEU A 68 -7.96 7.97 -6.52
CA LEU A 68 -8.38 9.05 -5.64
C LEU A 68 -8.75 10.32 -6.42
N ARG A 69 -7.93 10.69 -7.40
CA ARG A 69 -8.20 11.86 -8.23
C ARG A 69 -9.49 11.69 -9.02
N LYS A 70 -9.70 10.50 -9.57
CA LYS A 70 -10.90 10.22 -10.36
C LYS A 70 -12.15 10.23 -9.48
N ALA A 71 -12.10 9.64 -8.31
CA ALA A 71 -13.20 9.63 -7.35
C ALA A 71 -13.55 11.04 -6.93
N LYS A 72 -12.56 11.87 -6.66
CA LYS A 72 -12.76 13.26 -6.27
C LYS A 72 -13.44 14.06 -7.39
N ARG A 73 -13.03 13.86 -8.63
CA ARG A 73 -13.63 14.58 -9.76
C ARG A 73 -15.07 14.17 -10.01
N GLN A 74 -15.40 12.89 -9.78
CA GLN A 74 -16.74 12.39 -10.08
C GLN A 74 -17.78 12.79 -9.04
N ALA A 75 -17.39 12.91 -7.78
CA ALA A 75 -18.35 13.13 -6.70
C ALA A 75 -17.96 14.25 -5.74
N GLY A 76 -16.92 15.00 -6.04
CA GLY A 76 -16.44 16.06 -5.17
C GLY A 76 -15.76 15.52 -3.91
N ASP A 77 -15.60 16.39 -2.92
CA ASP A 77 -14.88 16.03 -1.70
C ASP A 77 -15.61 14.98 -0.87
N GLU A 78 -16.93 14.90 -1.01
CA GLU A 78 -17.73 13.93 -0.29
C GLU A 78 -17.39 12.48 -0.65
N ALA A 79 -16.92 12.25 -1.87
CA ALA A 79 -16.56 10.90 -2.32
C ALA A 79 -15.40 10.33 -1.52
N LEU A 80 -14.46 11.16 -1.11
CA LEU A 80 -13.32 10.71 -0.32
C LEU A 80 -13.72 10.33 1.10
N GLU A 81 -14.70 11.04 1.66
CA GLU A 81 -15.21 10.71 2.99
C GLU A 81 -16.05 9.43 2.97
N GLN A 82 -16.65 9.15 1.83
CA GLN A 82 -17.51 7.98 1.65
C GLN A 82 -16.78 6.79 1.04
N MET A 83 -15.46 6.84 1.00
CA MET A 83 -14.71 5.70 0.47
C MET A 83 -15.07 4.42 1.23
N PRO A 84 -15.19 3.30 0.49
CA PRO A 84 -15.63 2.07 1.13
C PRO A 84 -14.72 1.70 2.30
N SER A 85 -15.31 1.50 3.44
CA SER A 85 -14.60 0.95 4.59
C SER A 85 -14.22 -0.50 4.30
N PRO A 86 -13.19 -1.03 4.97
CA PRO A 86 -12.90 -2.43 4.84
C PRO A 86 -14.16 -3.23 5.09
N GLN A 87 -14.46 -4.13 4.17
CA GLN A 87 -15.67 -4.93 4.29
C GLN A 87 -15.58 -5.80 5.51
N ASN A 88 -16.56 -5.66 6.40
CA ASN A 88 -16.61 -6.48 7.58
C ASN A 88 -17.08 -7.86 7.22
N VAL A 89 -16.24 -8.82 7.41
CA VAL A 89 -16.63 -10.22 7.34
C VAL A 89 -17.08 -10.58 8.74
N GLU A 90 -18.34 -10.92 8.89
CA GLU A 90 -19.00 -11.09 10.18
C GLU A 90 -18.39 -12.16 11.07
N GLU A 91 -17.69 -13.08 10.47
CA GLU A 91 -17.16 -14.25 11.15
C GLU A 91 -16.00 -13.95 12.09
N ASP A 92 -15.48 -12.70 12.08
CA ASP A 92 -14.26 -12.42 12.80
C ASP A 92 -14.27 -11.03 13.42
N LEU A 93 -15.30 -10.77 14.21
CA LEU A 93 -15.53 -9.44 14.81
C LEU A 93 -14.34 -8.93 15.63
N LEU A 94 -13.68 -9.81 16.38
CA LEU A 94 -12.56 -9.38 17.23
C LEU A 94 -11.34 -9.01 16.41
N ILE A 95 -11.00 -9.81 15.41
CA ILE A 95 -9.87 -9.52 14.52
C ILE A 95 -10.19 -8.29 13.69
N GLN A 96 -11.45 -8.15 13.25
CA GLN A 96 -11.88 -6.97 12.50
C GLN A 96 -11.80 -5.70 13.34
N GLU A 97 -12.17 -5.78 14.61
CA GLU A 97 -12.09 -4.63 15.52
C GLU A 97 -10.64 -4.15 15.63
N ASN A 98 -9.71 -5.08 15.84
CA ASN A 98 -8.29 -4.75 15.92
C ASN A 98 -7.76 -4.19 14.60
N ALA A 99 -8.16 -4.79 13.48
CA ALA A 99 -7.76 -4.31 12.16
C ALA A 99 -8.32 -2.91 11.90
N ARG A 100 -9.58 -2.68 12.28
CA ARG A 100 -10.20 -1.38 12.13
C ARG A 100 -9.48 -0.31 12.94
N GLN A 101 -9.12 -0.62 14.19
CA GLN A 101 -8.39 0.30 15.04
C GLN A 101 -7.01 0.62 14.45
N ILE A 102 -6.33 -0.38 13.94
CA ILE A 102 -5.02 -0.18 13.31
C ILE A 102 -5.17 0.73 12.09
N HIS A 103 -6.17 0.48 11.25
CA HIS A 103 -6.41 1.32 10.09
C HIS A 103 -6.77 2.76 10.47
N GLN A 104 -7.59 2.94 11.50
CA GLN A 104 -7.93 4.29 11.98
C GLN A 104 -6.68 5.04 12.46
N ARG A 105 -5.86 4.38 13.24
CA ARG A 105 -4.62 4.97 13.73
C ARG A 105 -3.65 5.26 12.60
N LEU A 106 -3.59 4.34 11.62
CA LEU A 106 -2.74 4.50 10.45
C LEU A 106 -3.14 5.72 9.65
N HIS A 107 -4.44 5.91 9.42
CA HIS A 107 -4.94 7.08 8.69
C HIS A 107 -4.69 8.39 9.43
N ALA A 108 -4.56 8.34 10.75
CA ALA A 108 -4.24 9.52 11.55
C ALA A 108 -2.76 9.88 11.50
N LEU A 109 -1.89 8.99 11.04
CA LEU A 109 -0.47 9.28 10.94
C LEU A 109 -0.19 10.21 9.77
N PRO A 110 0.69 11.21 9.98
CA PRO A 110 1.15 12.03 8.86
C PRO A 110 2.11 11.25 7.97
N GLU A 111 2.28 11.74 6.74
CA GLU A 111 3.32 11.22 5.87
C GLU A 111 4.69 11.79 6.31
N PRO A 112 5.78 11.07 6.14
CA PRO A 112 5.90 9.76 5.49
C PRO A 112 5.66 8.56 6.42
N TYR A 113 5.30 8.79 7.67
CA TYR A 113 5.18 7.74 8.69
C TYR A 113 4.13 6.70 8.29
N ARG A 114 3.00 7.15 7.77
CA ARG A 114 1.93 6.25 7.37
C ARG A 114 2.38 5.28 6.28
N GLU A 115 3.02 5.79 5.24
CA GLU A 115 3.44 4.96 4.13
C GLU A 115 4.61 4.04 4.53
N VAL A 116 5.54 4.52 5.32
CA VAL A 116 6.64 3.67 5.80
C VAL A 116 6.10 2.51 6.62
N PHE A 117 5.16 2.79 7.52
CA PHE A 117 4.53 1.73 8.31
C PHE A 117 3.81 0.71 7.40
N THR A 118 3.05 1.21 6.43
CA THR A 118 2.31 0.35 5.51
C THR A 118 3.25 -0.57 4.72
N LEU A 119 4.33 -0.02 4.20
CA LEU A 119 5.29 -0.81 3.44
C LEU A 119 5.98 -1.85 4.29
N ARG A 120 6.32 -1.50 5.52
CA ARG A 120 7.05 -2.42 6.40
C ARG A 120 6.14 -3.52 6.94
N VAL A 121 4.92 -3.19 7.36
CA VAL A 121 4.04 -4.12 8.06
C VAL A 121 3.15 -4.88 7.09
N PHE A 122 2.46 -4.17 6.19
CA PHE A 122 1.50 -4.82 5.29
C PHE A 122 2.20 -5.47 4.09
N ALA A 123 3.11 -4.76 3.46
CA ALA A 123 3.84 -5.31 2.32
C ALA A 123 5.04 -6.17 2.75
N GLU A 124 5.42 -6.10 4.02
CA GLU A 124 6.52 -6.89 4.59
C GLU A 124 7.85 -6.64 3.89
N LEU A 125 8.07 -5.41 3.43
CA LEU A 125 9.31 -5.06 2.76
C LEU A 125 10.42 -4.77 3.77
N PRO A 126 11.65 -5.19 3.49
CA PRO A 126 12.78 -4.82 4.35
C PRO A 126 13.07 -3.33 4.25
N TYR A 127 13.75 -2.78 5.26
CA TYR A 127 14.03 -1.34 5.31
C TYR A 127 14.80 -0.84 4.10
N THR A 128 15.65 -1.68 3.51
CA THR A 128 16.37 -1.29 2.29
C THR A 128 15.41 -0.93 1.17
N GLN A 129 14.37 -1.74 0.98
CA GLN A 129 13.40 -1.50 -0.09
C GLN A 129 12.46 -0.34 0.25
N VAL A 130 12.09 -0.20 1.53
CA VAL A 130 11.29 0.94 1.97
C VAL A 130 12.04 2.23 1.67
N GLY A 131 13.33 2.29 2.03
CA GLY A 131 14.16 3.45 1.72
C GLY A 131 14.23 3.74 0.23
N GLU A 132 14.41 2.70 -0.60
CA GLU A 132 14.47 2.87 -2.05
C GLU A 132 13.22 3.54 -2.62
N LEU A 133 12.04 3.18 -2.10
CA LEU A 133 10.78 3.76 -2.55
C LEU A 133 10.74 5.27 -2.34
N PHE A 134 11.36 5.76 -1.28
CA PHE A 134 11.39 7.18 -0.96
C PHE A 134 12.64 7.89 -1.46
N GLY A 135 13.55 7.16 -2.11
CA GLY A 135 14.84 7.73 -2.48
C GLY A 135 15.70 8.05 -1.27
N LYS A 136 15.55 7.29 -0.19
CA LYS A 136 16.25 7.48 1.06
C LYS A 136 17.06 6.23 1.44
N SER A 137 17.83 6.34 2.52
CA SER A 137 18.65 5.23 2.99
C SER A 137 17.84 4.22 3.79
N GLU A 138 18.43 3.04 4.00
CA GLU A 138 17.87 2.03 4.90
C GLU A 138 17.70 2.60 6.31
N ASN A 139 18.71 3.32 6.78
CA ASN A 139 18.67 3.89 8.12
C ASN A 139 17.53 4.90 8.26
N TRP A 140 17.30 5.71 7.23
CA TRP A 140 16.17 6.63 7.24
C TRP A 140 14.84 5.88 7.41
N ALA A 141 14.68 4.77 6.69
CA ALA A 141 13.46 3.97 6.80
C ALA A 141 13.27 3.41 8.21
N ARG A 142 14.35 2.90 8.80
CA ARG A 142 14.30 2.36 10.16
C ARG A 142 13.94 3.43 11.19
N VAL A 143 14.60 4.58 11.10
CA VAL A 143 14.37 5.71 12.02
C VAL A 143 12.94 6.24 11.87
N THR A 144 12.44 6.28 10.65
CA THR A 144 11.08 6.77 10.39
C THR A 144 10.02 5.77 10.86
N TYR A 145 10.31 4.48 10.78
CA TYR A 145 9.36 3.45 11.20
C TYR A 145 9.08 3.47 12.71
N TYR A 146 10.08 3.71 13.53
CA TYR A 146 9.91 3.64 14.99
C TYR A 146 8.83 4.57 15.54
N PRO A 147 8.82 5.87 15.20
CA PRO A 147 7.74 6.74 15.70
C PRO A 147 6.36 6.31 15.20
N ALA A 148 6.28 5.81 13.96
CA ALA A 148 5.04 5.33 13.40
C ALA A 148 4.51 4.14 14.20
N LYS A 149 5.37 3.15 14.44
CA LYS A 149 5.01 1.98 15.23
C LYS A 149 4.56 2.37 16.63
N LYS A 150 5.28 3.28 17.26
CA LYS A 150 4.95 3.74 18.61
C LYS A 150 3.56 4.36 18.66
N LYS A 151 3.25 5.24 17.72
CA LYS A 151 1.94 5.90 17.68
C LYS A 151 0.81 4.91 17.44
N ILE A 152 1.02 3.92 16.57
CA ILE A 152 0.03 2.89 16.30
C ILE A 152 -0.25 2.07 17.56
N ASN A 153 0.78 1.72 18.31
CA ASN A 153 0.63 0.92 19.51
C ASN A 153 0.06 1.69 20.69
N GLU A 154 0.32 2.97 20.79
CA GLU A 154 -0.16 3.81 21.89
C GLU A 154 -1.60 4.26 21.70
N GLY A 155 -2.06 4.34 20.47
CA GLY A 155 -3.40 4.78 20.15
C GLY A 155 -4.48 3.87 20.74
#